data_eecb382d6f9e78d870b6422ac81969f6
#
_entry.id   eecb382d6f9e78d870b6422ac81969f6
#
_cell.length_a   1.000
_cell.length_b   1.000
_cell.length_c   1.000
_cell.angle_alpha   90.00
_cell.angle_beta   90.00
_cell.angle_gamma   90.00
#
_symmetry.space_group_name_H-M   'P 1'
#
loop_
_entity.id
_entity.type
_entity.pdbx_description
1 polymer ?
#
loop_
_entity_poly.entity_id
_entity_poly.type
_entity_poly.pdbx_seq_one_letter_code
_entity_poly.pdbx_strand_id
1 'polypeptide(L)'
;MKKFLALLLTLALLAGLTACKATEAASTAQEQHTVTAPTNDATFVYQPDDPAATLPGGESVVLVTGPGGTESGEDAMLWQGIQTFANTYGYTADAQTAAGNTADEAEAALRAAAESGAKLVVCRGDTMGAALYRMQENYPDVHYLLFDSEPHSDDYSAYNTASLVHCVLFQEEQAGYLAGYAAVTDGYTTLGFIGAREIPGIVRYCTGFLQGAEAAAELQGEYVTLQTWFTDTYENNDAITQRMIDWYNNGTSLIMVSGGNLYEGVSGAVNQTGGKAITTDYDNTELGDRVLGSAIKCYNAAVQRQLYTFFAAGTWNGQTGGQTEKAGFTNGEVALVAGAPWRFDSFTQDNYRTLYEDLRTSVLKMDAYSDLDTLPETPNVTVNRLL
;
A
#
# COMPACT_ATOMS: atom_id res chain seq x y z
N MET A 1 1.02 63.16 -35.43
CA MET A 1 0.84 63.51 -36.86
C MET A 1 0.98 62.24 -37.67
N LYS A 2 -0.08 61.96 -38.47
CA LYS A 2 -0.15 61.23 -39.77
C LYS A 2 0.16 59.73 -39.66
N LYS A 3 -0.82 58.84 -39.71
CA LYS A 3 -1.76 58.42 -40.80
C LYS A 3 -1.22 57.16 -41.52
N PHE A 4 -1.99 56.08 -41.42
CA PHE A 4 -2.61 55.28 -42.48
C PHE A 4 -1.69 54.66 -43.55
N LEU A 5 -1.75 53.35 -43.77
CA LEU A 5 -2.52 52.79 -44.87
C LEU A 5 -2.55 51.25 -44.85
N ALA A 6 -3.76 50.71 -44.95
CA ALA A 6 -4.01 49.33 -45.28
C ALA A 6 -3.97 49.15 -46.79
N LEU A 7 -3.61 47.98 -47.31
CA LEU A 7 -4.07 47.53 -48.60
C LEU A 7 -4.14 46.01 -48.69
N LEU A 8 -5.31 45.52 -48.90
CA LEU A 8 -5.70 44.19 -49.44
C LEU A 8 -5.22 44.05 -50.88
N LEU A 9 -4.82 42.84 -51.29
CA LEU A 9 -5.11 42.35 -52.63
C LEU A 9 -5.21 40.81 -52.67
N THR A 10 -6.29 40.36 -53.25
CA THR A 10 -6.78 39.02 -53.51
C THR A 10 -6.36 38.47 -54.88
N LEU A 11 -6.51 37.13 -55.03
CA LEU A 11 -6.68 36.29 -56.27
C LEU A 11 -5.36 35.94 -57.01
N ALA A 12 -5.11 34.71 -57.48
CA ALA A 12 -5.95 33.65 -58.05
C ALA A 12 -5.18 32.35 -58.26
N LEU A 13 -5.90 31.27 -58.23
CA LEU A 13 -5.76 29.94 -58.81
C LEU A 13 -4.71 29.70 -59.88
N LEU A 14 -3.98 28.55 -59.80
CA LEU A 14 -4.04 27.52 -60.84
C LEU A 14 -3.49 26.16 -60.34
N ALA A 15 -4.14 25.11 -60.82
CA ALA A 15 -3.96 23.73 -60.45
C ALA A 15 -2.62 23.13 -60.92
N GLY A 16 -2.02 22.28 -60.12
CA GLY A 16 -0.96 21.36 -60.52
C GLY A 16 -1.09 20.08 -59.72
N LEU A 17 -1.78 19.08 -60.30
CA LEU A 17 -1.83 17.72 -59.85
C LEU A 17 -0.46 17.06 -59.98
N THR A 18 0.20 16.80 -58.87
CA THR A 18 1.25 15.78 -58.83
C THR A 18 0.99 14.92 -57.57
N ALA A 19 0.65 13.67 -57.83
CA ALA A 19 0.48 12.63 -56.86
C ALA A 19 1.82 12.36 -56.17
N CYS A 20 1.96 12.77 -54.90
CA CYS A 20 2.95 12.21 -54.00
C CYS A 20 2.20 11.28 -53.04
N LYS A 21 2.57 10.02 -53.09
CA LYS A 21 2.18 9.01 -52.11
C LYS A 21 2.44 9.55 -50.72
N ALA A 22 1.36 9.76 -49.95
CA ALA A 22 1.44 9.92 -48.51
C ALA A 22 1.85 8.57 -47.93
N THR A 23 3.07 8.49 -47.43
CA THR A 23 3.49 7.43 -46.52
C THR A 23 2.68 7.70 -45.24
N GLU A 24 1.71 6.82 -44.95
CA GLU A 24 1.08 6.77 -43.64
C GLU A 24 2.18 6.52 -42.62
N ALA A 25 2.53 7.55 -41.86
CA ALA A 25 3.21 7.39 -40.59
C ALA A 25 2.22 6.63 -39.70
N ALA A 26 2.49 5.36 -39.49
CA ALA A 26 1.83 4.59 -38.45
C ALA A 26 2.02 5.34 -37.13
N SER A 27 0.99 6.02 -36.68
CA SER A 27 0.82 6.42 -35.30
C SER A 27 0.81 5.12 -34.50
N THR A 28 1.93 4.76 -33.89
CA THR A 28 1.95 3.84 -32.79
C THR A 28 1.13 4.51 -31.69
N ALA A 29 -0.17 4.18 -31.65
CA ALA A 29 -0.96 4.37 -30.46
C ALA A 29 -0.21 3.56 -29.37
N GLN A 30 0.47 4.26 -28.45
CA GLN A 30 0.78 3.70 -27.17
C GLN A 30 -0.57 3.22 -26.60
N GLU A 31 -0.74 1.92 -26.51
CA GLU A 31 -1.80 1.35 -25.67
C GLU A 31 -1.56 1.97 -24.29
N GLN A 32 -2.40 2.92 -23.94
CA GLN A 32 -2.54 3.36 -22.56
C GLN A 32 -3.06 2.13 -21.82
N HIS A 33 -2.16 1.39 -21.17
CA HIS A 33 -2.54 0.48 -20.14
C HIS A 33 -3.28 1.32 -19.09
N THR A 34 -4.60 1.26 -19.12
CA THR A 34 -5.42 1.77 -18.01
C THR A 34 -5.12 0.87 -16.83
N VAL A 35 -4.17 1.28 -16.01
CA VAL A 35 -3.92 0.64 -14.72
C VAL A 35 -5.19 0.88 -13.91
N THR A 36 -6.01 -0.14 -13.82
CA THR A 36 -7.10 -0.14 -12.84
C THR A 36 -6.42 -0.06 -11.48
N ALA A 37 -6.81 0.93 -10.66
CA ALA A 37 -6.26 1.04 -9.31
C ALA A 37 -6.36 -0.33 -8.62
N PRO A 38 -5.27 -0.85 -8.07
CA PRO A 38 -5.25 -2.20 -7.55
C PRO A 38 -6.26 -2.35 -6.42
N THR A 39 -6.89 -3.49 -6.39
CA THR A 39 -7.71 -3.94 -5.28
C THR A 39 -7.06 -5.22 -4.76
N ASN A 40 -7.23 -5.55 -3.49
CA ASN A 40 -6.87 -6.88 -2.98
C ASN A 40 -7.88 -7.93 -3.49
N ASP A 41 -8.15 -7.88 -4.80
CA ASP A 41 -9.08 -8.78 -5.45
C ASP A 41 -8.53 -10.21 -5.43
N ALA A 42 -9.33 -11.13 -4.91
CA ALA A 42 -9.05 -12.55 -4.86
C ALA A 42 -8.76 -13.15 -6.24
N THR A 43 -9.25 -12.52 -7.28
CA THR A 43 -9.09 -12.98 -8.68
C THR A 43 -7.90 -12.35 -9.39
N PHE A 44 -7.15 -11.45 -8.71
CA PHE A 44 -5.97 -10.82 -9.31
C PHE A 44 -4.92 -11.86 -9.68
N VAL A 45 -4.47 -11.81 -10.93
CA VAL A 45 -3.33 -12.58 -11.43
C VAL A 45 -2.30 -11.62 -11.97
N TYR A 46 -1.10 -11.63 -11.40
CA TYR A 46 0.01 -10.80 -11.87
C TYR A 46 0.34 -11.09 -13.33
N GLN A 47 0.44 -10.05 -14.12
CA GLN A 47 0.81 -10.10 -15.52
C GLN A 47 2.20 -9.45 -15.66
N PRO A 48 3.26 -10.22 -15.93
CA PRO A 48 4.59 -9.65 -16.14
C PRO A 48 4.64 -8.86 -17.46
N ASP A 49 5.42 -7.77 -17.48
CA ASP A 49 5.67 -6.97 -18.68
C ASP A 49 6.40 -7.78 -19.77
N ASP A 50 7.26 -8.72 -19.37
CA ASP A 50 7.91 -9.71 -20.26
C ASP A 50 7.44 -11.12 -19.93
N PRO A 51 6.42 -11.64 -20.64
CA PRO A 51 5.95 -13.00 -20.45
C PRO A 51 6.89 -14.08 -21.00
N ALA A 52 8.06 -13.72 -21.56
CA ALA A 52 8.97 -14.66 -22.20
C ALA A 52 9.76 -15.52 -21.20
N ALA A 53 9.78 -15.21 -19.92
CA ALA A 53 10.41 -16.05 -18.92
C ALA A 53 9.62 -17.34 -18.74
N THR A 54 10.26 -18.47 -19.06
CA THR A 54 9.69 -19.81 -18.79
C THR A 54 9.93 -20.15 -17.34
N LEU A 55 8.85 -20.18 -16.55
CA LEU A 55 8.92 -20.63 -15.17
C LEU A 55 8.99 -22.16 -15.14
N PRO A 56 10.00 -22.76 -14.44
CA PRO A 56 10.21 -24.21 -14.46
C PRO A 56 9.08 -25.01 -13.79
N GLY A 57 8.39 -24.42 -12.79
CA GLY A 57 7.39 -25.13 -12.00
C GLY A 57 7.97 -26.20 -11.07
N GLY A 58 7.12 -26.86 -10.31
CA GLY A 58 7.46 -28.04 -9.51
C GLY A 58 8.18 -27.79 -8.18
N GLU A 59 8.65 -26.57 -7.93
CA GLU A 59 9.26 -26.19 -6.65
C GLU A 59 8.22 -25.76 -5.62
N SER A 60 8.61 -25.70 -4.33
CA SER A 60 7.73 -25.43 -3.21
C SER A 60 7.92 -24.01 -2.66
N VAL A 61 6.79 -23.34 -2.43
CA VAL A 61 6.68 -22.08 -1.69
C VAL A 61 5.95 -22.36 -0.38
N VAL A 62 6.52 -21.95 0.74
CA VAL A 62 5.89 -22.10 2.06
C VAL A 62 5.68 -20.73 2.69
N LEU A 63 4.44 -20.40 3.04
CA LEU A 63 4.12 -19.23 3.86
C LEU A 63 4.27 -19.61 5.33
N VAL A 64 5.02 -18.81 6.08
CA VAL A 64 5.05 -18.90 7.55
C VAL A 64 4.27 -17.71 8.13
N THR A 65 3.20 -18.03 8.84
CA THR A 65 2.30 -17.03 9.45
C THR A 65 2.55 -16.89 10.95
N GLY A 66 2.07 -15.80 11.52
CA GLY A 66 1.82 -15.72 12.96
C GLY A 66 0.72 -16.69 13.42
N PRO A 67 0.35 -16.72 14.72
CA PRO A 67 -0.62 -17.67 15.26
C PRO A 67 -2.05 -17.52 14.71
N GLY A 68 -2.34 -16.40 14.00
CA GLY A 68 -3.63 -16.19 13.32
C GLY A 68 -3.84 -17.06 12.08
N GLY A 69 -2.77 -17.66 11.54
CA GLY A 69 -2.85 -18.53 10.35
C GLY A 69 -3.20 -17.76 9.07
N THR A 70 -3.86 -18.47 8.14
CA THR A 70 -4.17 -17.97 6.79
C THR A 70 -5.63 -17.55 6.59
N GLU A 71 -6.42 -17.43 7.66
CA GLU A 71 -7.88 -17.28 7.56
C GLU A 71 -8.34 -15.82 7.46
N SER A 72 -7.52 -14.87 7.90
CA SER A 72 -7.86 -13.44 7.92
C SER A 72 -6.63 -12.55 7.90
N GLY A 73 -6.85 -11.25 7.67
CA GLY A 73 -5.80 -10.22 7.69
C GLY A 73 -4.81 -10.35 6.55
N GLU A 74 -3.64 -9.80 6.76
CA GLU A 74 -2.59 -9.67 5.75
C GLU A 74 -1.98 -11.03 5.36
N ASP A 75 -1.88 -11.96 6.31
CA ASP A 75 -1.37 -13.32 6.04
C ASP A 75 -2.33 -14.09 5.11
N ALA A 76 -3.65 -13.87 5.22
CA ALA A 76 -4.63 -14.43 4.29
C ALA A 76 -4.44 -13.91 2.86
N MET A 77 -4.11 -12.62 2.70
CA MET A 77 -3.86 -12.02 1.38
C MET A 77 -2.55 -12.51 0.76
N LEU A 78 -1.49 -12.67 1.56
CA LEU A 78 -0.25 -13.31 1.11
C LEU A 78 -0.53 -14.75 0.67
N TRP A 79 -1.27 -15.49 1.47
CA TRP A 79 -1.63 -16.89 1.17
C TRP A 79 -2.42 -17.01 -0.13
N GLN A 80 -3.40 -16.15 -0.34
CA GLN A 80 -4.18 -16.11 -1.57
C GLN A 80 -3.30 -15.83 -2.79
N GLY A 81 -2.37 -14.86 -2.70
CA GLY A 81 -1.44 -14.55 -3.78
C GLY A 81 -0.51 -15.72 -4.10
N ILE A 82 0.01 -16.40 -3.07
CA ILE A 82 0.85 -17.59 -3.23
C ILE A 82 0.08 -18.72 -3.90
N GLN A 83 -1.16 -19.00 -3.46
CA GLN A 83 -2.00 -20.02 -4.07
C GLN A 83 -2.33 -19.69 -5.53
N THR A 84 -2.67 -18.45 -5.84
CA THR A 84 -2.96 -17.99 -7.19
C THR A 84 -1.73 -18.18 -8.10
N PHE A 85 -0.55 -17.77 -7.65
CA PHE A 85 0.70 -17.97 -8.37
C PHE A 85 1.00 -19.47 -8.58
N ALA A 86 0.93 -20.26 -7.52
CA ALA A 86 1.22 -21.71 -7.56
C ALA A 86 0.29 -22.43 -8.54
N ASN A 87 -1.00 -22.16 -8.51
CA ASN A 87 -1.98 -22.74 -9.42
C ASN A 87 -1.78 -22.29 -10.88
N THR A 88 -1.37 -21.04 -11.09
CA THR A 88 -1.15 -20.49 -12.44
C THR A 88 0.09 -21.07 -13.10
N TYR A 89 1.17 -21.26 -12.35
CA TYR A 89 2.48 -21.62 -12.91
C TYR A 89 2.99 -23.03 -12.53
N GLY A 90 2.18 -23.83 -11.83
CA GLY A 90 2.50 -25.24 -11.53
C GLY A 90 3.53 -25.42 -10.40
N TYR A 91 3.49 -24.56 -9.38
CA TYR A 91 4.25 -24.69 -8.14
C TYR A 91 3.42 -25.36 -7.04
N THR A 92 4.08 -25.80 -5.98
CA THR A 92 3.38 -26.25 -4.76
C THR A 92 3.36 -25.12 -3.73
N ALA A 93 2.24 -24.97 -3.05
CA ALA A 93 2.07 -24.00 -1.98
C ALA A 93 1.68 -24.72 -0.70
N ASP A 94 2.33 -24.38 0.41
CA ASP A 94 2.01 -24.85 1.75
C ASP A 94 2.08 -23.70 2.75
N ALA A 95 1.46 -23.85 3.92
CA ALA A 95 1.49 -22.86 4.97
C ALA A 95 1.81 -23.52 6.33
N GLN A 96 2.63 -22.83 7.12
CA GLN A 96 2.96 -23.21 8.48
C GLN A 96 2.66 -22.04 9.42
N THR A 97 2.12 -22.34 10.59
CA THR A 97 1.71 -21.34 11.57
C THR A 97 2.62 -21.41 12.78
N ALA A 98 3.19 -20.26 13.19
CA ALA A 98 3.94 -20.16 14.44
C ALA A 98 3.03 -20.41 15.65
N ALA A 99 3.55 -21.06 16.68
CA ALA A 99 2.79 -21.42 17.87
C ALA A 99 2.36 -20.19 18.71
N GLY A 100 3.04 -19.06 18.54
CA GLY A 100 2.77 -17.81 19.23
C GLY A 100 3.47 -16.64 18.60
N ASN A 101 3.55 -15.50 19.30
CA ASN A 101 4.02 -14.21 18.81
C ASN A 101 5.47 -13.88 19.25
N THR A 102 6.25 -14.86 19.66
CA THR A 102 7.66 -14.65 20.03
C THR A 102 8.60 -14.96 18.86
N ALA A 103 9.78 -14.33 18.84
CA ALA A 103 10.79 -14.62 17.83
C ALA A 103 11.27 -16.09 17.87
N ASP A 104 11.27 -16.73 19.03
CA ASP A 104 11.65 -18.15 19.17
C ASP A 104 10.60 -19.08 18.52
N GLU A 105 9.31 -18.78 18.68
CA GLU A 105 8.23 -19.55 18.06
C GLU A 105 8.17 -19.31 16.54
N ALA A 106 8.44 -18.09 16.09
CA ALA A 106 8.59 -17.76 14.68
C ALA A 106 9.80 -18.47 14.05
N GLU A 107 10.96 -18.48 14.75
CA GLU A 107 12.15 -19.18 14.29
C GLU A 107 11.90 -20.70 14.16
N ALA A 108 11.18 -21.29 15.10
CA ALA A 108 10.83 -22.71 15.02
C ALA A 108 9.96 -23.03 13.77
N ALA A 109 9.00 -22.17 13.45
CA ALA A 109 8.14 -22.32 12.27
C ALA A 109 8.92 -22.09 10.96
N LEU A 110 9.79 -21.07 10.90
CA LEU A 110 10.66 -20.80 9.75
C LEU A 110 11.63 -21.95 9.50
N ARG A 111 12.19 -22.52 10.57
CA ARG A 111 13.06 -23.70 10.50
C ARG A 111 12.34 -24.91 9.96
N ALA A 112 11.13 -25.19 10.44
CA ALA A 112 10.31 -26.28 9.96
C ALA A 112 9.95 -26.12 8.48
N ALA A 113 9.65 -24.89 8.03
CA ALA A 113 9.42 -24.59 6.62
C ALA A 113 10.67 -24.84 5.77
N ALA A 114 11.85 -24.42 6.22
CA ALA A 114 13.09 -24.68 5.51
C ALA A 114 13.41 -26.19 5.43
N GLU A 115 13.20 -26.93 6.51
CA GLU A 115 13.43 -28.39 6.58
C GLU A 115 12.41 -29.22 5.79
N SER A 116 11.24 -28.64 5.45
CA SER A 116 10.23 -29.32 4.59
C SER A 116 10.63 -29.39 3.11
N GLY A 117 11.74 -28.74 2.72
CA GLY A 117 12.21 -28.68 1.34
C GLY A 117 11.64 -27.49 0.54
N ALA A 118 11.21 -26.44 1.23
CA ALA A 118 10.81 -25.19 0.57
C ALA A 118 11.96 -24.60 -0.24
N LYS A 119 11.68 -24.19 -1.48
CA LYS A 119 12.62 -23.41 -2.28
C LYS A 119 12.60 -21.94 -1.85
N LEU A 120 11.43 -21.44 -1.52
CA LEU A 120 11.20 -20.08 -1.04
C LEU A 120 10.25 -20.10 0.15
N VAL A 121 10.67 -19.49 1.24
CA VAL A 121 9.83 -19.24 2.42
C VAL A 121 9.39 -17.80 2.42
N VAL A 122 8.08 -17.56 2.50
CA VAL A 122 7.47 -16.23 2.60
C VAL A 122 7.04 -16.00 4.05
N CYS A 123 7.27 -14.84 4.59
CA CYS A 123 6.83 -14.48 5.94
C CYS A 123 6.65 -12.95 6.06
N ARG A 124 6.08 -12.46 7.18
CA ARG A 124 5.75 -11.06 7.36
C ARG A 124 5.91 -10.59 8.81
N GLY A 125 6.35 -9.34 8.95
CA GLY A 125 6.34 -8.60 10.21
C GLY A 125 7.58 -8.78 11.07
N ASP A 126 7.67 -7.96 12.12
CA ASP A 126 8.86 -7.80 12.94
C ASP A 126 9.28 -9.08 13.69
N THR A 127 8.31 -9.85 14.18
CA THR A 127 8.61 -11.12 14.83
C THR A 127 9.34 -12.10 13.90
N MET A 128 8.94 -12.12 12.62
CA MET A 128 9.62 -12.91 11.59
C MET A 128 10.97 -12.29 11.21
N GLY A 129 11.07 -10.95 11.20
CA GLY A 129 12.33 -10.24 11.00
C GLY A 129 13.37 -10.60 12.06
N ALA A 130 12.99 -10.58 13.34
CA ALA A 130 13.87 -10.99 14.44
C ALA A 130 14.29 -12.47 14.33
N ALA A 131 13.36 -13.35 13.97
CA ALA A 131 13.67 -14.77 13.78
C ALA A 131 14.61 -15.01 12.59
N LEU A 132 14.38 -14.35 11.44
CA LEU A 132 15.25 -14.45 10.27
C LEU A 132 16.65 -13.93 10.54
N TYR A 133 16.81 -12.85 11.31
CA TYR A 133 18.11 -12.32 11.69
C TYR A 133 19.02 -13.39 12.30
N ARG A 134 18.44 -14.33 13.07
CA ARG A 134 19.15 -15.40 13.77
C ARG A 134 19.46 -16.60 12.88
N MET A 135 18.64 -16.87 11.84
CA MET A 135 18.70 -18.16 11.13
C MET A 135 18.89 -18.09 9.61
N GLN A 136 18.86 -16.91 9.01
CA GLN A 136 18.81 -16.72 7.54
C GLN A 136 19.96 -17.38 6.75
N GLU A 137 21.09 -17.69 7.39
CA GLU A 137 22.25 -18.34 6.77
C GLU A 137 22.36 -19.85 7.09
N ASN A 138 21.44 -20.39 7.92
CA ASN A 138 21.50 -21.78 8.36
C ASN A 138 21.07 -22.79 7.29
N TYR A 139 20.33 -22.33 6.25
CA TYR A 139 19.80 -23.16 5.18
C TYR A 139 20.19 -22.57 3.82
N PRO A 140 21.38 -22.88 3.30
CA PRO A 140 21.95 -22.22 2.11
C PRO A 140 21.21 -22.46 0.81
N ASP A 141 20.34 -23.47 0.75
CA ASP A 141 19.54 -23.82 -0.42
C ASP A 141 18.11 -23.22 -0.37
N VAL A 142 17.75 -22.57 0.74
CA VAL A 142 16.43 -21.96 0.97
C VAL A 142 16.53 -20.45 0.87
N HIS A 143 15.60 -19.85 0.18
CA HIS A 143 15.49 -18.40 0.05
C HIS A 143 14.31 -17.89 0.88
N TYR A 144 14.36 -16.60 1.24
CA TYR A 144 13.33 -15.97 2.08
C TYR A 144 12.81 -14.69 1.44
N LEU A 145 11.51 -14.47 1.56
CA LEU A 145 10.82 -13.24 1.19
C LEU A 145 10.12 -12.70 2.43
N LEU A 146 10.61 -11.59 2.95
CA LEU A 146 10.09 -10.95 4.16
C LEU A 146 9.32 -9.68 3.79
N PHE A 147 8.03 -9.62 4.16
CA PHE A 147 7.21 -8.43 4.04
C PHE A 147 7.14 -7.65 5.35
N ASP A 148 6.99 -6.33 5.27
CA ASP A 148 6.78 -5.37 6.36
C ASP A 148 7.88 -5.32 7.42
N SER A 149 9.02 -5.93 7.20
CA SER A 149 10.17 -5.87 8.10
C SER A 149 11.47 -6.15 7.36
N GLU A 150 12.57 -5.96 8.07
CA GLU A 150 13.91 -6.38 7.67
C GLU A 150 14.48 -7.25 8.78
N PRO A 151 15.40 -8.21 8.50
CA PRO A 151 16.04 -8.98 9.57
C PRO A 151 16.78 -8.07 10.54
N HIS A 152 16.44 -8.15 11.83
CA HIS A 152 16.97 -7.28 12.89
C HIS A 152 17.20 -8.04 14.19
N SER A 153 18.09 -7.51 15.04
CA SER A 153 18.26 -7.99 16.42
C SER A 153 16.99 -7.72 17.26
N ASP A 154 16.79 -8.47 18.33
CA ASP A 154 15.61 -8.36 19.18
C ASP A 154 15.39 -6.96 19.77
N ASP A 155 16.44 -6.18 19.93
CA ASP A 155 16.43 -4.81 20.43
C ASP A 155 16.49 -3.74 19.33
N TYR A 156 16.38 -4.13 18.05
CA TYR A 156 16.50 -3.26 16.87
C TYR A 156 17.82 -2.48 16.77
N SER A 157 18.85 -2.88 17.52
CA SER A 157 20.17 -2.21 17.48
C SER A 157 20.99 -2.57 16.25
N ALA A 158 20.68 -3.67 15.58
CA ALA A 158 21.37 -4.16 14.40
C ALA A 158 20.39 -4.73 13.36
N TYR A 159 20.68 -4.43 12.08
CA TYR A 159 20.00 -4.96 10.92
C TYR A 159 21.01 -5.64 10.01
N ASN A 160 20.67 -6.79 9.49
CA ASN A 160 21.50 -7.51 8.52
C ASN A 160 20.64 -8.40 7.64
N THR A 161 20.56 -8.08 6.35
CA THR A 161 19.83 -8.87 5.36
C THR A 161 20.83 -9.70 4.55
N ALA A 162 20.81 -11.01 4.74
CA ALA A 162 21.68 -11.93 3.99
C ALA A 162 21.25 -12.03 2.52
N SER A 163 22.15 -12.45 1.63
CA SER A 163 21.89 -12.58 0.19
C SER A 163 20.77 -13.57 -0.18
N LEU A 164 20.40 -14.45 0.74
CA LEU A 164 19.27 -15.39 0.59
C LEU A 164 17.92 -14.75 0.93
N VAL A 165 17.89 -13.55 1.49
CA VAL A 165 16.68 -12.83 1.90
C VAL A 165 16.44 -11.65 0.98
N HIS A 166 15.18 -11.47 0.58
CA HIS A 166 14.67 -10.24 -0.05
C HIS A 166 13.57 -9.67 0.83
N CYS A 167 13.62 -8.36 1.10
CA CYS A 167 12.64 -7.68 1.93
C CYS A 167 11.77 -6.74 1.10
N VAL A 168 10.49 -6.64 1.45
CA VAL A 168 9.53 -5.73 0.84
C VAL A 168 8.87 -4.89 1.93
N LEU A 169 9.10 -3.59 1.89
CA LEU A 169 8.43 -2.62 2.76
C LEU A 169 7.46 -1.78 1.93
N PHE A 170 6.23 -1.65 2.37
CA PHE A 170 5.25 -0.81 1.67
C PHE A 170 5.49 0.68 1.94
N GLN A 171 5.07 1.48 0.99
CA GLN A 171 5.07 2.95 1.09
C GLN A 171 3.71 3.40 1.62
N GLU A 172 3.48 3.18 2.92
CA GLU A 172 2.21 3.47 3.59
C GLU A 172 1.85 4.96 3.53
N GLU A 173 2.84 5.85 3.42
CA GLU A 173 2.64 7.27 3.20
C GLU A 173 1.83 7.55 1.93
N GLN A 174 1.97 6.73 0.91
CA GLN A 174 1.25 6.88 -0.34
C GLN A 174 -0.24 6.55 -0.17
N ALA A 175 -0.57 5.43 0.49
CA ALA A 175 -1.95 5.06 0.78
C ALA A 175 -2.59 6.04 1.78
N GLY A 176 -1.83 6.49 2.77
CA GLY A 176 -2.24 7.54 3.70
C GLY A 176 -2.56 8.85 2.99
N TYR A 177 -1.74 9.26 2.03
CA TYR A 177 -1.97 10.47 1.23
C TYR A 177 -3.30 10.40 0.47
N LEU A 178 -3.59 9.28 -0.20
CA LEU A 178 -4.89 9.09 -0.86
C LEU A 178 -6.06 9.27 0.11
N ALA A 179 -5.95 8.70 1.31
CA ALA A 179 -6.98 8.78 2.34
C ALA A 179 -7.20 10.21 2.83
N GLY A 180 -6.11 10.96 3.11
CA GLY A 180 -6.19 12.35 3.57
C GLY A 180 -6.75 13.28 2.49
N TYR A 181 -6.27 13.13 1.27
CA TYR A 181 -6.77 13.90 0.13
C TYR A 181 -8.25 13.63 -0.13
N ALA A 182 -8.66 12.35 -0.09
CA ALA A 182 -10.06 11.95 -0.26
C ALA A 182 -10.95 12.54 0.84
N ALA A 183 -10.51 12.45 2.10
CA ALA A 183 -11.27 12.95 3.24
C ALA A 183 -11.56 14.45 3.14
N VAL A 184 -10.55 15.26 2.86
CA VAL A 184 -10.73 16.72 2.75
C VAL A 184 -11.51 17.09 1.48
N THR A 185 -11.24 16.41 0.35
CA THR A 185 -12.00 16.63 -0.89
C THR A 185 -13.47 16.30 -0.71
N ASP A 186 -13.81 15.35 0.14
CA ASP A 186 -15.19 14.98 0.49
C ASP A 186 -15.84 15.91 1.55
N GLY A 187 -15.09 16.94 2.00
CA GLY A 187 -15.59 18.00 2.90
C GLY A 187 -15.35 17.78 4.38
N TYR A 188 -14.53 16.78 4.77
CA TYR A 188 -14.17 16.56 6.18
C TYR A 188 -12.99 17.44 6.57
N THR A 189 -13.20 18.40 7.47
CA THR A 189 -12.17 19.37 7.91
C THR A 189 -11.73 19.20 9.36
N THR A 190 -12.39 18.33 10.13
CA THR A 190 -12.02 18.00 11.51
C THR A 190 -11.70 16.52 11.56
N LEU A 191 -10.40 16.20 11.46
CA LEU A 191 -9.91 14.85 11.26
C LEU A 191 -9.29 14.27 12.54
N GLY A 192 -9.29 12.96 12.65
CA GLY A 192 -8.56 12.19 13.64
C GLY A 192 -7.70 11.12 13.00
N PHE A 193 -6.55 10.85 13.61
CA PHE A 193 -5.74 9.66 13.32
C PHE A 193 -5.48 8.89 14.62
N ILE A 194 -5.79 7.61 14.63
CA ILE A 194 -5.52 6.72 15.76
C ILE A 194 -4.66 5.58 15.27
N GLY A 195 -3.44 5.50 15.80
CA GLY A 195 -2.47 4.45 15.50
C GLY A 195 -2.31 3.47 16.65
N ALA A 196 -2.03 2.20 16.36
CA ALA A 196 -1.77 1.19 17.39
C ALA A 196 -0.47 1.49 18.15
N ARG A 197 0.62 1.67 17.42
CA ARG A 197 1.94 2.00 17.97
C ARG A 197 2.66 3.00 17.08
N GLU A 198 3.55 3.78 17.69
CA GLU A 198 4.43 4.70 16.96
C GLU A 198 5.62 3.94 16.35
N ILE A 199 5.32 3.15 15.32
CA ILE A 199 6.31 2.43 14.52
C ILE A 199 6.32 2.96 13.08
N PRO A 200 7.42 2.80 12.32
CA PRO A 200 7.60 3.44 11.02
C PRO A 200 6.42 3.28 10.04
N GLY A 201 5.83 2.09 9.90
CA GLY A 201 4.70 1.88 8.99
C GLY A 201 3.44 2.66 9.38
N ILE A 202 3.08 2.66 10.67
CA ILE A 202 1.90 3.39 11.17
C ILE A 202 2.15 4.90 11.12
N VAL A 203 3.38 5.34 11.41
CA VAL A 203 3.78 6.76 11.27
C VAL A 203 3.70 7.19 9.81
N ARG A 204 4.13 6.37 8.85
CA ARG A 204 3.99 6.68 7.42
C ARG A 204 2.53 6.84 6.99
N TYR A 205 1.61 6.00 7.46
CA TYR A 205 0.17 6.23 7.25
C TYR A 205 -0.29 7.58 7.80
N CYS A 206 0.09 7.91 9.04
CA CYS A 206 -0.28 9.17 9.69
C CYS A 206 0.24 10.39 8.92
N THR A 207 1.52 10.39 8.57
CA THR A 207 2.17 11.53 7.88
C THR A 207 1.75 11.63 6.42
N GLY A 208 1.45 10.51 5.76
CA GLY A 208 0.81 10.50 4.45
C GLY A 208 -0.59 11.11 4.51
N PHE A 209 -1.42 10.70 5.48
CA PHE A 209 -2.76 11.25 5.70
C PHE A 209 -2.71 12.76 5.93
N LEU A 210 -1.75 13.24 6.72
CA LEU A 210 -1.51 14.67 6.95
C LEU A 210 -1.15 15.40 5.64
N GLN A 211 -0.20 14.88 4.84
CA GLN A 211 0.23 15.49 3.59
C GLN A 211 -0.88 15.53 2.53
N GLY A 212 -1.68 14.45 2.43
CA GLY A 212 -2.84 14.40 1.54
C GLY A 212 -3.93 15.38 1.95
N ALA A 213 -4.20 15.50 3.26
CA ALA A 213 -5.14 16.47 3.80
C ALA A 213 -4.68 17.92 3.53
N GLU A 214 -3.37 18.21 3.70
CA GLU A 214 -2.78 19.51 3.39
C GLU A 214 -2.96 19.87 1.91
N ALA A 215 -2.62 18.95 1.01
CA ALA A 215 -2.71 19.18 -0.43
C ALA A 215 -4.15 19.49 -0.89
N ALA A 216 -5.14 18.78 -0.34
CA ALA A 216 -6.54 19.04 -0.65
C ALA A 216 -7.04 20.34 0.01
N ALA A 217 -6.61 20.64 1.24
CA ALA A 217 -6.95 21.88 1.95
C ALA A 217 -6.40 23.11 1.21
N GLU A 218 -5.14 23.07 0.76
CA GLU A 218 -4.53 24.14 -0.06
C GLU A 218 -5.33 24.36 -1.35
N LEU A 219 -5.66 23.28 -2.06
CA LEU A 219 -6.39 23.37 -3.33
C LEU A 219 -7.80 23.96 -3.15
N GLN A 220 -8.48 23.68 -2.04
CA GLN A 220 -9.85 24.13 -1.75
C GLN A 220 -9.90 25.46 -0.99
N GLY A 221 -8.78 25.93 -0.45
CA GLY A 221 -8.70 27.10 0.41
C GLY A 221 -9.34 26.88 1.79
N GLU A 222 -9.31 25.64 2.28
CA GLU A 222 -9.87 25.23 3.58
C GLU A 222 -8.82 25.17 4.67
N TYR A 223 -9.26 25.25 5.92
CA TYR A 223 -8.44 24.99 7.10
C TYR A 223 -8.90 23.72 7.79
N VAL A 224 -7.98 22.82 8.04
CA VAL A 224 -8.23 21.48 8.59
C VAL A 224 -7.57 21.38 9.98
N THR A 225 -8.22 20.66 10.89
CA THR A 225 -7.59 20.20 12.13
C THR A 225 -7.43 18.70 12.11
N LEU A 226 -6.25 18.23 12.49
CA LEU A 226 -5.95 16.80 12.64
C LEU A 226 -5.49 16.54 14.08
N GLN A 227 -6.24 15.74 14.82
CA GLN A 227 -5.77 15.22 16.10
C GLN A 227 -5.21 13.81 15.93
N THR A 228 -4.07 13.53 16.57
CA THR A 228 -3.39 12.24 16.47
C THR A 228 -3.21 11.61 17.85
N TRP A 229 -3.37 10.29 17.93
CA TRP A 229 -3.15 9.52 19.14
C TRP A 229 -2.65 8.12 18.80
N PHE A 230 -1.64 7.65 19.55
CA PHE A 230 -1.12 6.28 19.47
C PHE A 230 -1.44 5.57 20.78
N THR A 231 -2.04 4.37 20.66
CA THR A 231 -2.66 3.66 21.78
C THR A 231 -1.69 2.76 22.55
N ASP A 232 -0.47 2.55 22.01
CA ASP A 232 0.55 1.58 22.47
C ASP A 232 0.11 0.12 22.47
N THR A 233 -1.01 -0.19 21.82
CA THR A 233 -1.53 -1.56 21.70
C THR A 233 -2.13 -1.82 20.32
N TYR A 234 -2.06 -3.06 19.87
CA TYR A 234 -2.76 -3.53 18.67
C TYR A 234 -4.18 -4.04 18.98
N GLU A 235 -4.53 -4.16 20.26
CA GLU A 235 -5.81 -4.69 20.69
C GLU A 235 -6.78 -3.55 21.02
N ASN A 236 -7.98 -3.62 20.48
CA ASN A 236 -9.05 -2.71 20.87
C ASN A 236 -9.56 -3.05 22.28
N ASN A 237 -10.04 -2.03 22.97
CA ASN A 237 -10.75 -2.14 24.24
C ASN A 237 -11.77 -1.02 24.40
N ASP A 238 -12.62 -1.14 25.45
CA ASP A 238 -13.70 -0.19 25.71
C ASP A 238 -13.20 1.24 25.88
N ALA A 239 -12.03 1.47 26.48
CA ALA A 239 -11.49 2.81 26.70
C ALA A 239 -11.03 3.46 25.38
N ILE A 240 -10.45 2.68 24.45
CA ILE A 240 -10.08 3.12 23.13
C ILE A 240 -11.33 3.48 22.32
N THR A 241 -12.31 2.57 22.28
CA THR A 241 -13.61 2.82 21.62
C THR A 241 -14.30 4.04 22.19
N GLN A 242 -14.31 4.22 23.53
CA GLN A 242 -14.92 5.38 24.18
C GLN A 242 -14.21 6.69 23.78
N ARG A 243 -12.88 6.70 23.68
CA ARG A 243 -12.14 7.88 23.21
C ARG A 243 -12.49 8.24 21.76
N MET A 244 -12.69 7.27 20.89
CA MET A 244 -13.18 7.51 19.52
C MET A 244 -14.58 8.15 19.54
N ILE A 245 -15.49 7.65 20.38
CA ILE A 245 -16.84 8.22 20.60
C ILE A 245 -16.73 9.66 21.08
N ASP A 246 -15.86 9.92 22.06
CA ASP A 246 -15.67 11.26 22.62
C ASP A 246 -15.12 12.24 21.55
N TRP A 247 -14.23 11.79 20.68
CA TRP A 247 -13.73 12.60 19.57
C TRP A 247 -14.87 13.00 18.62
N TYR A 248 -15.70 12.05 18.20
CA TYR A 248 -16.86 12.34 17.33
C TYR A 248 -17.85 13.29 18.02
N ASN A 249 -18.16 13.08 19.30
CA ASN A 249 -19.06 13.95 20.07
C ASN A 249 -18.49 15.37 20.26
N ASN A 250 -17.16 15.53 20.21
CA ASN A 250 -16.48 16.81 20.28
C ASN A 250 -16.17 17.44 18.91
N GLY A 251 -16.74 16.89 17.82
CA GLY A 251 -16.74 17.51 16.50
C GLY A 251 -15.76 16.90 15.49
N THR A 252 -15.00 15.85 15.82
CA THR A 252 -14.26 15.10 14.80
C THR A 252 -15.27 14.50 13.83
N SER A 253 -15.07 14.70 12.53
CA SER A 253 -16.01 14.24 11.51
C SER A 253 -15.60 12.91 10.87
N LEU A 254 -14.28 12.68 10.76
CA LEU A 254 -13.71 11.46 10.21
C LEU A 254 -12.46 11.06 10.99
N ILE A 255 -12.34 9.77 11.34
CA ILE A 255 -11.15 9.19 11.95
C ILE A 255 -10.53 8.17 10.99
N MET A 256 -9.23 8.31 10.70
CA MET A 256 -8.42 7.24 10.13
C MET A 256 -7.83 6.41 11.27
N VAL A 257 -7.94 5.08 11.17
CA VAL A 257 -7.42 4.15 12.18
C VAL A 257 -6.44 3.18 11.55
N SER A 258 -5.29 2.95 12.22
CA SER A 258 -4.21 2.10 11.69
C SER A 258 -3.65 1.15 12.76
N GLY A 259 -3.64 -0.12 12.39
CA GLY A 259 -2.96 -1.22 13.09
C GLY A 259 -3.85 -2.05 13.99
N GLY A 260 -3.68 -3.37 13.88
CA GLY A 260 -4.31 -4.40 14.70
C GLY A 260 -5.84 -4.38 14.66
N ASN A 261 -6.46 -4.70 15.78
CA ASN A 261 -7.92 -4.77 15.92
C ASN A 261 -8.58 -3.41 16.24
N LEU A 262 -7.86 -2.28 16.12
CA LEU A 262 -8.40 -0.95 16.45
C LEU A 262 -9.61 -0.58 15.57
N TYR A 263 -9.71 -1.11 14.35
CA TYR A 263 -10.84 -0.87 13.46
C TYR A 263 -12.17 -1.47 13.97
N GLU A 264 -12.15 -2.48 14.84
CA GLU A 264 -13.36 -2.94 15.52
C GLU A 264 -13.93 -1.85 16.43
N GLY A 265 -13.05 -1.13 17.14
CA GLY A 265 -13.43 0.01 17.97
C GLY A 265 -14.01 1.17 17.17
N VAL A 266 -13.39 1.50 16.01
CA VAL A 266 -13.92 2.57 15.17
C VAL A 266 -15.27 2.21 14.57
N SER A 267 -15.50 0.97 14.18
CA SER A 267 -16.82 0.48 13.72
C SER A 267 -17.89 0.71 14.80
N GLY A 268 -17.61 0.33 16.05
CA GLY A 268 -18.49 0.60 17.18
C GLY A 268 -18.78 2.10 17.38
N ALA A 269 -17.73 2.92 17.32
CA ALA A 269 -17.83 4.37 17.53
C ALA A 269 -18.64 5.07 16.42
N VAL A 270 -18.41 4.75 15.13
CA VAL A 270 -19.15 5.37 14.00
C VAL A 270 -20.63 4.99 14.02
N ASN A 271 -20.96 3.76 14.41
CA ASN A 271 -22.35 3.31 14.51
C ASN A 271 -23.10 4.04 15.63
N GLN A 272 -22.43 4.37 16.73
CA GLN A 272 -23.03 5.08 17.87
C GLN A 272 -23.17 6.58 17.63
N THR A 273 -22.20 7.22 16.95
CA THR A 273 -22.11 8.68 16.86
C THR A 273 -22.57 9.25 15.52
N GLY A 274 -22.54 8.44 14.47
CA GLY A 274 -22.77 8.88 13.10
C GLY A 274 -21.53 9.43 12.39
N GLY A 275 -20.35 9.38 13.02
CA GLY A 275 -19.06 9.74 12.42
C GLY A 275 -18.69 8.86 11.23
N LYS A 276 -17.58 9.19 10.57
CA LYS A 276 -17.04 8.44 9.43
C LYS A 276 -15.65 7.93 9.73
N ALA A 277 -15.24 6.85 9.05
CA ALA A 277 -13.92 6.28 9.24
C ALA A 277 -13.25 5.88 7.92
N ILE A 278 -11.92 5.86 7.95
CA ILE A 278 -11.05 5.17 6.99
C ILE A 278 -10.16 4.24 7.79
N THR A 279 -9.95 3.02 7.29
CA THR A 279 -9.06 2.04 7.92
C THR A 279 -7.79 1.84 7.11
N THR A 280 -6.89 0.94 7.55
CA THR A 280 -5.63 0.65 6.84
C THR A 280 -5.46 -0.84 6.55
N ASP A 281 -4.37 -1.14 5.86
CA ASP A 281 -3.75 -2.44 5.59
C ASP A 281 -4.53 -3.32 4.61
N TYR A 282 -5.83 -3.55 4.83
CA TYR A 282 -6.70 -4.32 3.93
C TYR A 282 -8.12 -3.73 3.88
N ASP A 283 -8.95 -4.24 2.99
CA ASP A 283 -10.33 -3.73 2.83
C ASP A 283 -11.19 -4.12 4.04
N ASN A 284 -11.57 -3.14 4.83
CA ASN A 284 -12.46 -3.26 5.98
C ASN A 284 -13.83 -2.58 5.73
N THR A 285 -14.20 -2.36 4.49
CA THR A 285 -15.46 -1.66 4.18
C THR A 285 -16.71 -2.47 4.56
N GLU A 286 -16.57 -3.79 4.80
CA GLU A 286 -17.65 -4.63 5.35
C GLU A 286 -18.00 -4.30 6.79
N LEU A 287 -17.17 -3.57 7.52
CA LEU A 287 -17.47 -3.13 8.89
C LEU A 287 -18.65 -2.14 8.98
N GLY A 288 -19.14 -1.65 7.85
CA GLY A 288 -20.35 -0.85 7.75
C GLY A 288 -20.23 0.34 6.79
N ASP A 289 -21.35 0.93 6.41
CA ASP A 289 -21.44 2.02 5.43
C ASP A 289 -20.79 3.34 5.88
N ARG A 290 -20.41 3.44 7.16
CA ARG A 290 -19.72 4.59 7.71
C ARG A 290 -18.19 4.48 7.62
N VAL A 291 -17.68 3.29 7.30
CA VAL A 291 -16.29 3.09 6.88
C VAL A 291 -16.24 3.44 5.39
N LEU A 292 -15.76 4.65 5.07
CA LEU A 292 -15.77 5.18 3.71
C LEU A 292 -14.79 4.43 2.81
N GLY A 293 -13.68 3.96 3.37
CA GLY A 293 -12.68 3.23 2.63
C GLY A 293 -11.57 2.68 3.50
N SER A 294 -10.62 2.04 2.85
CA SER A 294 -9.41 1.49 3.47
C SER A 294 -8.19 1.86 2.63
N ALA A 295 -7.17 2.44 3.27
CA ALA A 295 -5.85 2.68 2.69
C ALA A 295 -5.06 1.37 2.75
N ILE A 296 -4.96 0.65 1.64
CA ILE A 296 -4.54 -0.75 1.63
C ILE A 296 -3.11 -0.97 1.13
N LYS A 297 -2.53 -2.07 1.59
CA LYS A 297 -1.36 -2.74 1.02
C LYS A 297 -1.84 -3.91 0.16
N CYS A 298 -1.41 -3.97 -1.08
CA CYS A 298 -1.85 -5.00 -2.02
C CYS A 298 -0.94 -6.24 -1.95
N TYR A 299 -0.95 -6.93 -0.82
CA TYR A 299 -0.08 -8.10 -0.55
C TYR A 299 -0.21 -9.19 -1.60
N ASN A 300 -1.44 -9.45 -2.07
CA ASN A 300 -1.70 -10.43 -3.12
C ASN A 300 -0.91 -10.10 -4.40
N ALA A 301 -0.96 -8.84 -4.85
CA ALA A 301 -0.23 -8.40 -6.04
C ALA A 301 1.29 -8.41 -5.81
N ALA A 302 1.73 -7.90 -4.67
CA ALA A 302 3.14 -7.82 -4.32
C ALA A 302 3.79 -9.21 -4.23
N VAL A 303 3.16 -10.17 -3.55
CA VAL A 303 3.73 -11.51 -3.43
C VAL A 303 3.80 -12.23 -4.78
N GLN A 304 2.77 -12.13 -5.62
CA GLN A 304 2.80 -12.75 -6.95
C GLN A 304 3.92 -12.17 -7.82
N ARG A 305 4.14 -10.86 -7.80
CA ARG A 305 5.23 -10.21 -8.52
C ARG A 305 6.60 -10.68 -8.01
N GLN A 306 6.77 -10.77 -6.70
CA GLN A 306 8.02 -11.25 -6.10
C GLN A 306 8.29 -12.72 -6.41
N LEU A 307 7.28 -13.58 -6.34
CA LEU A 307 7.38 -14.98 -6.73
C LEU A 307 7.78 -15.12 -8.21
N TYR A 308 7.14 -14.35 -9.09
CA TYR A 308 7.50 -14.34 -10.51
C TYR A 308 8.95 -13.93 -10.71
N THR A 309 9.39 -12.84 -10.08
CA THR A 309 10.77 -12.33 -10.16
C THR A 309 11.77 -13.38 -9.68
N PHE A 310 11.49 -14.02 -8.55
CA PHE A 310 12.36 -15.05 -8.00
C PHE A 310 12.49 -16.28 -8.92
N PHE A 311 11.37 -16.85 -9.32
CA PHE A 311 11.37 -18.09 -10.11
C PHE A 311 11.80 -17.89 -11.57
N ALA A 312 11.60 -16.70 -12.13
CA ALA A 312 12.14 -16.36 -13.46
C ALA A 312 13.68 -16.28 -13.45
N ALA A 313 14.27 -15.82 -12.35
CA ALA A 313 15.72 -15.78 -12.17
C ALA A 313 16.31 -17.10 -11.58
N GLY A 314 15.48 -17.93 -10.95
CA GLY A 314 15.86 -19.15 -10.23
C GLY A 314 16.52 -18.91 -8.87
N THR A 315 16.72 -17.66 -8.48
CA THR A 315 17.33 -17.23 -7.21
C THR A 315 17.12 -15.74 -7.00
N TRP A 316 17.35 -15.23 -5.77
CA TRP A 316 17.60 -13.82 -5.59
C TRP A 316 18.95 -13.46 -6.22
N ASN A 317 18.96 -12.58 -7.21
CA ASN A 317 20.20 -12.11 -7.84
C ASN A 317 20.84 -10.99 -6.99
N GLY A 318 22.02 -10.51 -7.38
CA GLY A 318 22.74 -9.47 -6.62
C GLY A 318 22.06 -8.10 -6.54
N GLN A 319 20.89 -7.91 -7.21
CA GLN A 319 20.07 -6.70 -7.11
C GLN A 319 18.86 -6.88 -6.20
N THR A 320 18.50 -8.11 -5.86
CA THR A 320 17.36 -8.47 -5.02
C THR A 320 17.79 -9.14 -3.72
N GLY A 321 18.75 -10.07 -3.78
CA GLY A 321 19.28 -10.72 -2.58
C GLY A 321 20.04 -9.75 -1.67
N GLY A 322 19.73 -9.76 -0.39
CA GLY A 322 20.28 -8.83 0.58
C GLY A 322 19.75 -7.40 0.47
N GLN A 323 18.65 -7.19 -0.26
CA GLN A 323 18.09 -5.86 -0.51
C GLN A 323 16.66 -5.73 0.02
N THR A 324 16.29 -4.48 0.30
CA THR A 324 14.92 -4.09 0.67
C THR A 324 14.32 -3.28 -0.46
N GLU A 325 13.20 -3.74 -1.01
CA GLU A 325 12.39 -3.03 -1.99
C GLU A 325 11.29 -2.21 -1.31
N LYS A 326 10.96 -1.06 -1.92
CA LYS A 326 9.81 -0.24 -1.52
C LYS A 326 8.64 -0.50 -2.47
N ALA A 327 7.59 -1.11 -1.94
CA ALA A 327 6.35 -1.43 -2.66
C ALA A 327 5.36 -0.26 -2.59
N GLY A 328 4.95 0.27 -3.73
CA GLY A 328 4.12 1.47 -3.78
C GLY A 328 3.33 1.63 -5.08
N PHE A 329 2.96 2.87 -5.40
CA PHE A 329 2.18 3.20 -6.60
C PHE A 329 2.80 2.70 -7.90
N THR A 330 4.13 2.74 -8.01
CA THR A 330 4.83 2.35 -9.26
C THR A 330 4.43 0.96 -9.71
N ASN A 331 4.26 0.04 -8.79
CA ASN A 331 3.89 -1.34 -9.04
C ASN A 331 2.40 -1.63 -8.76
N GLY A 332 1.61 -0.61 -8.38
CA GLY A 332 0.22 -0.81 -7.99
C GLY A 332 0.05 -1.59 -6.69
N GLU A 333 0.95 -1.41 -5.72
CA GLU A 333 0.99 -2.22 -4.50
C GLU A 333 0.47 -1.50 -3.26
N VAL A 334 0.00 -0.26 -3.42
CA VAL A 334 -0.80 0.48 -2.43
C VAL A 334 -1.98 1.16 -3.11
N ALA A 335 -3.09 1.33 -2.39
CA ALA A 335 -4.32 1.91 -2.94
C ALA A 335 -5.25 2.46 -1.84
N LEU A 336 -6.31 3.15 -2.26
CA LEU A 336 -7.49 3.43 -1.45
C LEU A 336 -8.68 2.66 -2.05
N VAL A 337 -9.26 1.75 -1.27
CA VAL A 337 -10.51 1.07 -1.60
C VAL A 337 -11.65 1.79 -0.90
N ALA A 338 -12.69 2.16 -1.61
CA ALA A 338 -13.78 2.98 -1.09
C ALA A 338 -15.16 2.30 -1.16
N GLY A 339 -15.17 1.00 -0.98
CA GLY A 339 -16.38 0.17 -0.94
C GLY A 339 -17.08 0.01 -2.29
N ALA A 340 -18.11 -0.85 -2.29
CA ALA A 340 -18.99 -1.05 -3.43
C ALA A 340 -20.47 -0.97 -2.93
N PRO A 341 -21.24 0.10 -3.27
CA PRO A 341 -20.87 1.23 -4.13
C PRO A 341 -19.83 2.16 -3.50
N TRP A 342 -19.23 3.04 -4.34
CA TRP A 342 -18.30 4.09 -3.92
C TRP A 342 -18.93 4.98 -2.83
N ARG A 343 -18.20 5.23 -1.73
CA ARG A 343 -18.80 5.79 -0.51
C ARG A 343 -18.45 7.26 -0.24
N PHE A 344 -17.57 7.86 -1.02
CA PHE A 344 -17.33 9.30 -0.96
C PHE A 344 -18.36 10.03 -1.83
N ASP A 345 -18.85 11.17 -1.37
CA ASP A 345 -19.88 11.95 -2.05
C ASP A 345 -19.29 12.92 -3.09
N SER A 346 -18.24 13.67 -2.71
CA SER A 346 -17.59 14.70 -3.53
C SER A 346 -16.29 14.20 -4.16
N PHE A 347 -15.56 13.31 -3.50
CA PHE A 347 -14.38 12.66 -4.05
C PHE A 347 -14.80 11.48 -4.93
N THR A 348 -14.94 11.74 -6.23
CA THR A 348 -15.45 10.75 -7.20
C THR A 348 -14.39 9.69 -7.58
N GLN A 349 -14.83 8.59 -8.19
CA GLN A 349 -13.91 7.60 -8.77
C GLN A 349 -12.99 8.18 -9.85
N ASP A 350 -13.47 9.20 -10.61
CA ASP A 350 -12.65 9.87 -11.61
C ASP A 350 -11.57 10.76 -10.94
N ASN A 351 -11.90 11.44 -9.83
CA ASN A 351 -10.91 12.15 -9.03
C ASN A 351 -9.86 11.18 -8.49
N TYR A 352 -10.29 10.04 -7.95
CA TYR A 352 -9.37 9.01 -7.44
C TYR A 352 -8.43 8.50 -8.53
N ARG A 353 -8.97 8.16 -9.71
CA ARG A 353 -8.16 7.65 -10.82
C ARG A 353 -7.12 8.67 -11.28
N THR A 354 -7.51 9.94 -11.41
CA THR A 354 -6.60 11.03 -11.79
C THR A 354 -5.49 11.21 -10.74
N LEU A 355 -5.86 11.32 -9.48
CA LEU A 355 -4.91 11.47 -8.38
C LEU A 355 -3.94 10.28 -8.30
N TYR A 356 -4.46 9.06 -8.43
CA TYR A 356 -3.65 7.85 -8.41
C TYR A 356 -2.60 7.83 -9.53
N GLU A 357 -2.98 8.21 -10.76
CA GLU A 357 -2.06 8.29 -11.91
C GLU A 357 -1.01 9.39 -11.72
N ASP A 358 -1.39 10.56 -11.20
CA ASP A 358 -0.46 11.65 -10.92
C ASP A 358 0.59 11.24 -9.87
N LEU A 359 0.18 10.49 -8.84
CA LEU A 359 1.07 9.94 -7.82
C LEU A 359 1.96 8.81 -8.39
N ARG A 360 1.38 7.90 -9.16
CA ARG A 360 2.09 6.77 -9.79
C ARG A 360 3.18 7.24 -10.76
N THR A 361 2.91 8.29 -11.51
CA THR A 361 3.86 8.88 -12.47
C THR A 361 4.82 9.90 -11.84
N SER A 362 4.77 10.05 -10.51
CA SER A 362 5.61 10.98 -9.75
C SER A 362 5.42 12.46 -10.11
N VAL A 363 4.26 12.82 -10.67
CA VAL A 363 3.87 14.23 -10.87
C VAL A 363 3.69 14.91 -9.52
N LEU A 364 3.02 14.22 -8.59
CA LEU A 364 2.94 14.61 -7.19
C LEU A 364 3.97 13.84 -6.37
N LYS A 365 4.54 14.50 -5.37
CA LYS A 365 5.53 13.90 -4.45
C LYS A 365 5.05 14.07 -3.02
N MET A 366 5.39 13.11 -2.20
CA MET A 366 5.23 13.16 -0.76
C MET A 366 6.50 12.64 -0.09
N ASP A 367 6.72 13.07 1.14
CA ASP A 367 7.87 12.63 1.94
C ASP A 367 7.48 11.47 2.84
N ALA A 368 8.39 10.51 2.99
CA ALA A 368 8.25 9.38 3.90
C ALA A 368 8.88 9.72 5.26
N TYR A 369 8.08 9.81 6.28
CA TYR A 369 8.51 10.01 7.67
C TYR A 369 8.38 8.70 8.44
N SER A 370 9.35 8.40 9.27
CA SER A 370 9.36 7.18 10.10
C SER A 370 9.22 7.47 11.60
N ASP A 371 9.17 8.75 11.97
CA ASP A 371 8.93 9.26 13.32
C ASP A 371 8.04 10.52 13.26
N LEU A 372 7.50 10.95 14.39
CA LEU A 372 6.67 12.15 14.51
C LEU A 372 7.41 13.35 15.11
N ASP A 373 8.73 13.25 15.29
CA ASP A 373 9.54 14.35 15.81
C ASP A 373 9.76 15.43 14.76
N THR A 374 9.74 15.02 13.48
CA THR A 374 9.78 15.90 12.33
C THR A 374 8.52 15.71 11.49
N LEU A 375 7.56 16.63 11.60
CA LEU A 375 6.38 16.62 10.72
C LEU A 375 6.62 17.50 9.50
N PRO A 376 5.93 17.21 8.36
CA PRO A 376 5.93 18.10 7.21
C PRO A 376 5.33 19.47 7.58
N GLU A 377 5.78 20.51 6.87
CA GLU A 377 5.12 21.82 6.97
C GLU A 377 3.71 21.73 6.35
N THR A 378 2.69 22.09 7.14
CA THR A 378 1.29 22.00 6.73
C THR A 378 0.56 23.29 7.11
N PRO A 379 0.69 24.37 6.29
CA PRO A 379 0.10 25.68 6.60
C PRO A 379 -1.42 25.66 6.77
N ASN A 380 -2.11 24.73 6.12
CA ASN A 380 -3.56 24.63 6.12
C ASN A 380 -4.09 23.53 7.07
N VAL A 381 -3.20 22.68 7.62
CA VAL A 381 -3.58 21.65 8.60
C VAL A 381 -2.91 21.89 9.95
N THR A 382 -3.71 22.13 10.98
CA THR A 382 -3.22 22.20 12.36
C THR A 382 -3.21 20.82 13.00
N VAL A 383 -2.04 20.34 13.40
CA VAL A 383 -1.88 19.04 14.06
C VAL A 383 -1.90 19.18 15.57
N ASN A 384 -2.77 18.42 16.24
CA ASN A 384 -2.87 18.31 17.70
C ASN A 384 -2.48 16.88 18.11
N ARG A 385 -1.23 16.70 18.54
CA ARG A 385 -0.77 15.40 19.06
C ARG A 385 -1.24 15.22 20.50
N LEU A 386 -1.99 14.14 20.76
CA LEU A 386 -2.38 13.73 22.09
C LEU A 386 -1.44 12.62 22.58
N LEU A 387 -0.97 12.77 23.81
CA LEU A 387 -0.09 11.82 24.48
C LEU A 387 -0.91 10.73 25.19
#